data_76279fc2ca6b29ad7ce108c00fec18ab
#
_entry.id   76279fc2ca6b29ad7ce108c00fec18ab
#
_cell.length_a   1.000
_cell.length_b   1.000
_cell.length_c   1.000
_cell.angle_alpha   90.00
_cell.angle_beta   90.00
_cell.angle_gamma   90.00
#
_symmetry.space_group_name_H-M   'P 1'
#
loop_
_entity.id
_entity.type
_entity.pdbx_description
1 polymer ?
#
loop_
_entity_poly.entity_id
_entity_poly.type
_entity_poly.pdbx_seq_one_letter_code
_entity_poly.pdbx_strand_id
1 'polypeptide(L)'
;MYLKTFLEKKMRTFEQYVEDLKKMKPNVYIGSEVVGRDDTRLEGGMNIIRETFDHVNEPEYEDLCTATSHLTGKKINRFCHIHQSEEDLLKKQKMTRVLCHRVGGCIQRCMGIDSLNALSIITYEMDQALGTEYYERFKKYLINFQDKDLVASCAQTDAKGDRLKRPHQQEDPDQYLRVIETRDDGIIVRGCKINITNTPYADEFIVIPCRYMGPEDNDYVVAFALPCDWEGVKLLTRPAYFRKSEFVDAPGLHMGDAETFIIFDDVFVPKDRIFLNGHGDPLQTPYAGFLALMFAHYHRFTYCGCKPAMSEILASAALLVAEYNGIEKASHVQEKISHIIGIAELVFAAGESSAKHSEKSPSGTQIPDEILTNAGRRLAGENIYEEYKILTDISGGLIATLPFEGSFFSEEVGPLAMKYLKRNPRVKPEYIYRCFRGIENMVVSDLGGLLQVAGVHGGGSPQMETITMMMRYDTEKLKDISKYLFGIKSKLRKYERPNVTPRKMLEKFGKAMKRKKKT
;
A
#
# COMPACT_ATOMS: atom_id res chain seq x y z
N MET A 1 -33.17 -5.27 38.13
CA MET A 1 -32.75 -5.78 36.80
C MET A 1 -32.16 -4.59 36.06
N TYR A 2 -30.87 -4.29 36.30
CA TYR A 2 -30.16 -3.16 35.67
C TYR A 2 -29.58 -3.64 34.36
N LEU A 3 -30.19 -3.27 33.25
CA LEU A 3 -29.58 -3.31 31.93
C LEU A 3 -28.42 -2.30 31.92
N LYS A 4 -27.19 -2.76 32.08
CA LYS A 4 -26.01 -2.01 31.68
C LYS A 4 -26.07 -1.85 30.15
N THR A 5 -26.58 -0.72 29.68
CA THR A 5 -26.36 -0.25 28.33
C THR A 5 -24.85 -0.06 28.18
N PHE A 6 -24.18 -1.02 27.56
CA PHE A 6 -22.84 -0.80 27.04
C PHE A 6 -23.00 0.27 25.94
N LEU A 7 -22.65 1.50 26.27
CA LEU A 7 -22.41 2.52 25.26
C LEU A 7 -21.30 1.95 24.37
N GLU A 8 -21.67 1.50 23.18
CA GLU A 8 -20.69 1.16 22.15
C GLU A 8 -19.80 2.39 21.96
N LYS A 9 -18.50 2.23 22.24
CA LYS A 9 -17.54 3.30 22.02
C LYS A 9 -17.56 3.61 20.52
N LYS A 10 -18.04 4.80 20.15
CA LYS A 10 -17.97 5.27 18.76
C LYS A 10 -16.53 5.17 18.26
N MET A 11 -16.34 4.67 17.04
CA MET A 11 -15.06 4.70 16.37
C MET A 11 -14.56 6.14 16.22
N ARG A 12 -13.26 6.32 16.09
CA ARG A 12 -12.63 7.63 15.90
C ARG A 12 -13.20 8.31 14.65
N THR A 13 -13.52 9.60 14.77
CA THR A 13 -13.97 10.40 13.63
C THR A 13 -12.78 11.06 12.93
N PHE A 14 -12.99 11.53 11.71
CA PHE A 14 -11.95 12.28 10.99
C PHE A 14 -11.53 13.55 11.73
N GLU A 15 -12.48 14.27 12.34
CA GLU A 15 -12.20 15.49 13.12
C GLU A 15 -11.32 15.19 14.33
N GLN A 16 -11.58 14.10 15.03
CA GLN A 16 -10.74 13.64 16.15
C GLN A 16 -9.34 13.28 15.67
N TYR A 17 -9.23 12.60 14.52
CA TYR A 17 -7.95 12.29 13.91
C TYR A 17 -7.15 13.56 13.57
N VAL A 18 -7.76 14.54 12.93
CA VAL A 18 -7.10 15.81 12.59
C VAL A 18 -6.66 16.57 13.84
N GLU A 19 -7.52 16.63 14.86
CA GLU A 19 -7.17 17.28 16.13
C GLU A 19 -6.02 16.58 16.87
N ASP A 20 -5.90 15.27 16.77
CA ASP A 20 -4.77 14.55 17.33
C ASP A 20 -3.47 14.80 16.54
N LEU A 21 -3.54 14.87 15.22
CA LEU A 21 -2.41 15.22 14.37
C LEU A 21 -1.87 16.63 14.66
N LYS A 22 -2.75 17.62 14.88
CA LYS A 22 -2.35 19.00 15.21
C LYS A 22 -1.58 19.11 16.53
N LYS A 23 -1.75 18.15 17.47
CA LYS A 23 -1.03 18.11 18.75
C LYS A 23 0.41 17.57 18.61
N MET A 24 0.73 16.94 17.48
CA MET A 24 2.06 16.39 17.23
C MET A 24 3.12 17.49 17.15
N LYS A 25 4.31 17.20 17.64
CA LYS A 25 5.46 18.10 17.54
C LYS A 25 5.82 18.34 16.07
N PRO A 26 6.10 19.58 15.67
CA PRO A 26 6.57 19.88 14.32
C PRO A 26 7.92 19.20 14.04
N ASN A 27 7.96 18.27 13.09
CA ASN A 27 9.16 17.61 12.59
C ASN A 27 9.05 17.24 11.09
N VAL A 28 8.07 17.83 10.40
CA VAL A 28 7.89 17.69 8.96
C VAL A 28 8.64 18.81 8.26
N TYR A 29 9.52 18.45 7.34
CA TYR A 29 10.29 19.38 6.50
C TYR A 29 9.73 19.36 5.08
N ILE A 30 9.24 20.50 4.60
CA ILE A 30 8.86 20.73 3.20
C ILE A 30 9.80 21.79 2.63
N GLY A 31 10.72 21.37 1.78
CA GLY A 31 11.87 22.22 1.40
C GLY A 31 12.75 22.48 2.63
N SER A 32 12.98 23.75 2.95
CA SER A 32 13.75 24.19 4.14
C SER A 32 12.86 24.54 5.36
N GLU A 33 11.54 24.45 5.21
CA GLU A 33 10.59 24.85 6.25
C GLU A 33 10.23 23.66 7.15
N VAL A 34 10.17 23.88 8.47
CA VAL A 34 9.57 22.94 9.42
C VAL A 34 8.11 23.33 9.62
N VAL A 35 7.19 22.39 9.37
CA VAL A 35 5.74 22.65 9.39
C VAL A 35 5.00 21.75 10.38
N GLY A 36 3.83 22.23 10.82
CA GLY A 36 2.86 21.42 11.56
C GLY A 36 2.03 20.52 10.64
N ARG A 37 1.22 19.64 11.24
CA ARG A 37 0.30 18.74 10.49
C ARG A 37 -0.93 19.47 9.93
N ASP A 38 -1.12 20.73 10.31
CA ASP A 38 -2.16 21.63 9.79
C ASP A 38 -1.71 22.43 8.55
N ASP A 39 -0.51 22.19 8.03
CA ASP A 39 -0.04 22.80 6.79
C ASP A 39 -0.93 22.40 5.61
N THR A 40 -1.40 23.39 4.85
CA THR A 40 -2.32 23.18 3.73
C THR A 40 -1.77 22.30 2.62
N ARG A 41 -0.44 22.14 2.53
CA ARG A 41 0.21 21.24 1.58
C ARG A 41 0.00 19.75 1.91
N LEU A 42 -0.43 19.43 3.14
CA LEU A 42 -0.72 18.06 3.61
C LEU A 42 -2.22 17.73 3.55
N GLU A 43 -3.08 18.72 3.39
CA GLU A 43 -4.54 18.58 3.43
C GLU A 43 -5.06 17.54 2.43
N GLY A 44 -4.51 17.51 1.21
CA GLY A 44 -4.95 16.56 0.18
C GLY A 44 -4.76 15.09 0.59
N GLY A 45 -3.66 14.76 1.25
CA GLY A 45 -3.43 13.41 1.80
C GLY A 45 -4.35 13.09 2.97
N MET A 46 -4.61 14.05 3.85
CA MET A 46 -5.58 13.89 4.94
C MET A 46 -7.00 13.68 4.41
N ASN A 47 -7.39 14.34 3.31
CA ASN A 47 -8.69 14.14 2.67
C ASN A 47 -8.86 12.72 2.11
N ILE A 48 -7.78 12.10 1.61
CA ILE A 48 -7.81 10.67 1.25
C ILE A 48 -8.06 9.79 2.48
N ILE A 49 -7.38 10.06 3.58
CA ILE A 49 -7.56 9.31 4.83
C ILE A 49 -8.97 9.51 5.40
N ARG A 50 -9.61 10.66 5.20
CA ARG A 50 -11.01 10.94 5.59
C ARG A 50 -11.96 9.84 5.16
N GLU A 51 -11.88 9.40 3.91
CA GLU A 51 -12.75 8.35 3.36
C GLU A 51 -12.70 7.04 4.15
N THR A 52 -11.60 6.79 4.87
CA THR A 52 -11.44 5.60 5.72
C THR A 52 -12.07 5.74 7.11
N PHE A 53 -12.49 6.95 7.50
CA PHE A 53 -13.23 7.23 8.74
C PHE A 53 -14.72 7.45 8.48
N ASP A 54 -15.08 8.15 7.41
CA ASP A 54 -16.46 8.51 7.14
C ASP A 54 -17.29 7.26 6.82
N HIS A 55 -16.81 6.36 5.96
CA HIS A 55 -17.54 5.17 5.51
C HIS A 55 -17.74 4.08 6.56
N VAL A 56 -16.98 4.06 7.66
CA VAL A 56 -17.23 3.10 8.75
C VAL A 56 -18.55 3.35 9.49
N ASN A 57 -19.12 4.55 9.34
CA ASN A 57 -20.38 4.94 9.97
C ASN A 57 -21.56 5.00 8.96
N GLU A 58 -21.32 4.77 7.66
CA GLU A 58 -22.36 4.73 6.64
C GLU A 58 -22.96 3.32 6.57
N PRO A 59 -24.29 3.15 6.73
CA PRO A 59 -24.93 1.82 6.76
C PRO A 59 -24.63 0.96 5.53
N GLU A 60 -24.46 1.59 4.36
CA GLU A 60 -24.16 0.90 3.09
C GLU A 60 -22.77 0.27 3.09
N TYR A 61 -21.80 0.89 3.76
CA TYR A 61 -20.39 0.49 3.77
C TYR A 61 -19.94 -0.12 5.09
N GLU A 62 -20.76 -0.10 6.13
CA GLU A 62 -20.41 -0.53 7.47
C GLU A 62 -19.83 -1.95 7.50
N ASP A 63 -20.50 -2.93 6.88
CA ASP A 63 -20.02 -4.32 6.83
C ASP A 63 -18.70 -4.45 6.06
N LEU A 64 -18.49 -3.60 5.06
CA LEU A 64 -17.28 -3.60 4.26
C LEU A 64 -16.11 -2.92 4.99
N CYS A 65 -16.36 -1.79 5.68
CA CYS A 65 -15.33 -0.95 6.28
C CYS A 65 -15.04 -1.29 7.75
N THR A 66 -15.83 -2.19 8.38
CA THR A 66 -15.62 -2.61 9.77
C THR A 66 -15.29 -4.09 9.87
N ALA A 67 -14.73 -4.49 11.00
CA ALA A 67 -14.44 -5.87 11.36
C ALA A 67 -14.55 -6.07 12.87
N THR A 68 -14.51 -7.32 13.33
CA THR A 68 -14.43 -7.64 14.77
C THR A 68 -13.00 -8.01 15.13
N SER A 69 -12.44 -7.35 16.13
CA SER A 69 -11.10 -7.70 16.66
C SER A 69 -11.10 -9.11 17.22
N HIS A 70 -10.21 -9.96 16.75
CA HIS A 70 -10.03 -11.34 17.27
C HIS A 70 -9.42 -11.37 18.67
N LEU A 71 -8.80 -10.24 19.13
CA LEU A 71 -8.21 -10.14 20.46
C LEU A 71 -9.19 -9.64 21.51
N THR A 72 -10.08 -8.71 21.15
CA THR A 72 -10.94 -8.02 22.11
C THR A 72 -12.43 -8.25 21.91
N GLY A 73 -12.83 -8.81 20.76
CA GLY A 73 -14.25 -8.96 20.37
C GLY A 73 -14.95 -7.64 20.04
N LYS A 74 -14.24 -6.51 20.06
CA LYS A 74 -14.81 -5.19 19.74
C LYS A 74 -14.92 -4.97 18.24
N LYS A 75 -15.90 -4.18 17.81
CA LYS A 75 -15.98 -3.63 16.46
C LYS A 75 -14.85 -2.63 16.24
N ILE A 76 -14.14 -2.76 15.13
CA ILE A 76 -12.98 -1.93 14.76
C ILE A 76 -13.08 -1.54 13.28
N ASN A 77 -12.33 -0.50 12.90
CA ASN A 77 -12.08 -0.17 11.50
C ASN A 77 -11.32 -1.31 10.82
N ARG A 78 -11.75 -1.71 9.61
CA ARG A 78 -11.11 -2.83 8.88
C ARG A 78 -9.64 -2.54 8.55
N PHE A 79 -9.22 -1.30 8.44
CA PHE A 79 -7.80 -0.96 8.28
C PHE A 79 -6.91 -1.29 9.51
N CYS A 80 -7.53 -1.65 10.65
CA CYS A 80 -6.83 -2.11 11.85
C CYS A 80 -6.95 -3.64 12.07
N HIS A 81 -7.56 -4.38 11.11
CA HIS A 81 -7.92 -5.78 11.28
C HIS A 81 -6.79 -6.73 10.89
N ILE A 82 -6.62 -7.81 11.67
CA ILE A 82 -5.83 -8.97 11.27
C ILE A 82 -6.78 -9.97 10.61
N HIS A 83 -6.56 -10.26 9.34
CA HIS A 83 -7.43 -11.16 8.57
C HIS A 83 -7.52 -12.55 9.19
N GLN A 84 -8.72 -12.99 9.53
CA GLN A 84 -8.98 -14.27 10.18
C GLN A 84 -9.59 -15.32 9.24
N SER A 85 -10.07 -14.89 8.06
CA SER A 85 -10.81 -15.74 7.14
C SER A 85 -10.61 -15.33 5.67
N GLU A 86 -11.01 -16.21 4.76
CA GLU A 86 -11.16 -15.91 3.34
C GLU A 86 -12.06 -14.70 3.11
N GLU A 87 -13.16 -14.60 3.86
CA GLU A 87 -14.11 -13.49 3.73
C GLU A 87 -13.49 -12.14 4.11
N ASP A 88 -12.64 -12.09 5.13
CA ASP A 88 -11.89 -10.86 5.47
C ASP A 88 -11.02 -10.38 4.32
N LEU A 89 -10.37 -11.31 3.62
CA LEU A 89 -9.55 -11.00 2.45
C LEU A 89 -10.43 -10.49 1.30
N LEU A 90 -11.57 -11.13 1.02
CA LEU A 90 -12.52 -10.70 -0.01
C LEU A 90 -13.10 -9.31 0.31
N LYS A 91 -13.50 -9.06 1.56
CA LYS A 91 -13.99 -7.75 2.00
C LYS A 91 -12.92 -6.67 1.87
N LYS A 92 -11.67 -7.00 2.18
CA LYS A 92 -10.55 -6.06 1.96
C LYS A 92 -10.39 -5.67 0.49
N GLN A 93 -10.46 -6.64 -0.44
CA GLN A 93 -10.37 -6.36 -1.88
C GLN A 93 -11.48 -5.41 -2.34
N LYS A 94 -12.73 -5.70 -1.96
CA LYS A 94 -13.89 -4.87 -2.30
C LYS A 94 -13.81 -3.48 -1.67
N MET A 95 -13.48 -3.40 -0.37
CA MET A 95 -13.29 -2.14 0.34
C MET A 95 -12.26 -1.25 -0.37
N THR A 96 -11.11 -1.82 -0.69
CA THR A 96 -10.03 -1.08 -1.35
C THR A 96 -10.48 -0.56 -2.72
N ARG A 97 -11.16 -1.38 -3.54
CA ARG A 97 -11.68 -0.97 -4.86
C ARG A 97 -12.68 0.18 -4.73
N VAL A 98 -13.66 0.07 -3.83
CA VAL A 98 -14.68 1.11 -3.61
C VAL A 98 -14.07 2.43 -3.13
N LEU A 99 -13.20 2.39 -2.11
CA LEU A 99 -12.61 3.61 -1.56
C LEU A 99 -11.64 4.28 -2.55
N CYS A 100 -10.91 3.51 -3.35
CA CYS A 100 -10.04 4.07 -4.39
C CYS A 100 -10.82 4.82 -5.48
N HIS A 101 -12.04 4.40 -5.84
CA HIS A 101 -12.90 5.17 -6.73
C HIS A 101 -13.24 6.55 -6.15
N ARG A 102 -13.49 6.63 -4.85
CA ARG A 102 -13.90 7.88 -4.19
C ARG A 102 -12.77 8.90 -4.12
N VAL A 103 -11.54 8.42 -3.92
CA VAL A 103 -10.36 9.30 -3.82
C VAL A 103 -9.67 9.52 -5.17
N GLY A 104 -10.10 8.87 -6.23
CA GLY A 104 -9.47 8.98 -7.54
C GLY A 104 -8.06 8.40 -7.62
N GLY A 105 -7.66 7.53 -6.66
CA GLY A 105 -6.31 7.01 -6.57
C GLY A 105 -6.07 6.03 -5.43
N CYS A 106 -4.87 6.07 -4.84
CA CYS A 106 -4.49 5.20 -3.74
C CYS A 106 -5.13 5.65 -2.42
N ILE A 107 -5.70 4.71 -1.66
CA ILE A 107 -6.30 4.98 -0.34
C ILE A 107 -5.28 5.18 0.78
N GLN A 108 -4.02 4.90 0.55
CA GLN A 108 -2.85 5.12 1.41
C GLN A 108 -2.85 4.40 2.77
N ARG A 109 -3.98 4.19 3.43
CA ARG A 109 -4.06 3.53 4.75
C ARG A 109 -3.79 2.02 4.72
N CYS A 110 -3.71 1.41 3.54
CA CYS A 110 -3.46 -0.02 3.38
C CYS A 110 -2.09 -0.47 3.90
N MET A 111 -1.08 0.41 3.92
CA MET A 111 0.26 0.04 4.37
C MET A 111 0.30 -0.35 5.85
N GLY A 112 -0.49 0.30 6.69
CA GLY A 112 -0.64 -0.06 8.10
C GLY A 112 -1.18 -1.48 8.29
N ILE A 113 -2.35 -1.78 7.70
CA ILE A 113 -2.96 -3.11 7.83
C ILE A 113 -2.07 -4.21 7.24
N ASP A 114 -1.36 -3.94 6.14
CA ASP A 114 -0.50 -4.93 5.50
C ASP A 114 0.71 -5.27 6.38
N SER A 115 1.30 -4.27 7.04
CA SER A 115 2.40 -4.46 8.00
C SER A 115 1.94 -5.16 9.28
N LEU A 116 0.76 -4.84 9.81
CA LEU A 116 0.19 -5.51 10.98
C LEU A 116 -0.05 -7.01 10.73
N ASN A 117 -0.58 -7.37 9.56
CA ASN A 117 -0.79 -8.76 9.19
C ASN A 117 0.54 -9.52 9.03
N ALA A 118 1.55 -8.90 8.44
CA ALA A 118 2.89 -9.48 8.34
C ALA A 118 3.54 -9.67 9.72
N LEU A 119 3.48 -8.68 10.59
CA LEU A 119 3.99 -8.76 11.96
C LEU A 119 3.29 -9.85 12.77
N SER A 120 1.97 -10.00 12.66
CA SER A 120 1.21 -11.04 13.35
C SER A 120 1.73 -12.45 13.07
N ILE A 121 2.18 -12.71 11.84
CA ILE A 121 2.72 -14.01 11.45
C ILE A 121 4.16 -14.17 11.91
N ILE A 122 5.01 -13.19 11.60
CA ILE A 122 6.45 -13.34 11.78
C ILE A 122 6.85 -13.30 13.26
N THR A 123 6.25 -12.42 14.05
CA THR A 123 6.52 -12.38 15.49
C THR A 123 6.08 -13.66 16.19
N TYR A 124 4.93 -14.24 15.80
CA TYR A 124 4.49 -15.54 16.29
C TYR A 124 5.50 -16.65 15.96
N GLU A 125 5.94 -16.75 14.71
CA GLU A 125 6.92 -17.76 14.29
C GLU A 125 8.26 -17.60 15.02
N MET A 126 8.68 -16.36 15.31
CA MET A 126 9.90 -16.10 16.09
C MET A 126 9.75 -16.58 17.55
N ASP A 127 8.66 -16.27 18.21
CA ASP A 127 8.42 -16.73 19.58
C ASP A 127 8.40 -18.27 19.64
N GLN A 128 7.77 -18.94 18.67
CA GLN A 128 7.74 -20.40 18.59
C GLN A 128 9.12 -21.03 18.29
N ALA A 129 9.94 -20.39 17.49
CA ALA A 129 11.22 -20.95 17.06
C ALA A 129 12.38 -20.58 17.97
N LEU A 130 12.40 -19.35 18.46
CA LEU A 130 13.52 -18.76 19.21
C LEU A 130 13.20 -18.50 20.68
N GLY A 131 11.92 -18.58 21.10
CA GLY A 131 11.47 -18.27 22.47
C GLY A 131 11.62 -16.80 22.79
N THR A 132 11.38 -15.92 21.81
CA THR A 132 11.27 -14.48 22.01
C THR A 132 9.89 -14.12 22.56
N GLU A 133 9.65 -12.82 22.84
CA GLU A 133 8.36 -12.31 23.33
C GLU A 133 7.76 -11.26 22.38
N TYR A 134 8.14 -11.29 21.10
CA TYR A 134 7.72 -10.27 20.14
C TYR A 134 6.25 -10.34 19.81
N TYR A 135 5.66 -11.54 19.76
CA TYR A 135 4.22 -11.71 19.50
C TYR A 135 3.37 -11.16 20.66
N GLU A 136 3.80 -11.35 21.89
CA GLU A 136 3.10 -10.78 23.06
C GLU A 136 3.17 -9.24 23.06
N ARG A 137 4.32 -8.67 22.70
CA ARG A 137 4.47 -7.20 22.53
C ARG A 137 3.60 -6.70 21.39
N PHE A 138 3.61 -7.39 20.26
CA PHE A 138 2.78 -7.07 19.09
C PHE A 138 1.28 -7.10 19.44
N LYS A 139 0.78 -8.09 20.18
CA LYS A 139 -0.63 -8.14 20.59
C LYS A 139 -1.02 -6.93 21.46
N LYS A 140 -0.19 -6.53 22.40
CA LYS A 140 -0.43 -5.34 23.24
C LYS A 140 -0.46 -4.07 22.38
N TYR A 141 0.49 -3.94 21.47
CA TYR A 141 0.53 -2.86 20.49
C TYR A 141 -0.73 -2.83 19.62
N LEU A 142 -1.13 -3.97 19.05
CA LEU A 142 -2.31 -4.10 18.20
C LEU A 142 -3.60 -3.73 18.91
N ILE A 143 -3.79 -4.12 20.18
CA ILE A 143 -4.96 -3.74 20.96
C ILE A 143 -5.04 -2.20 21.09
N ASN A 144 -3.93 -1.53 21.43
CA ASN A 144 -3.89 -0.07 21.50
C ASN A 144 -4.15 0.57 20.13
N PHE A 145 -3.57 0.01 19.05
CA PHE A 145 -3.75 0.47 17.67
C PHE A 145 -5.23 0.40 17.25
N GLN A 146 -5.88 -0.72 17.55
CA GLN A 146 -7.31 -0.95 17.26
C GLN A 146 -8.22 -0.07 18.12
N ASP A 147 -7.95 0.04 19.42
CA ASP A 147 -8.78 0.84 20.35
C ASP A 147 -8.75 2.34 20.03
N LYS A 148 -7.67 2.83 19.42
CA LYS A 148 -7.50 4.24 19.03
C LYS A 148 -7.81 4.50 17.56
N ASP A 149 -8.06 3.46 16.76
CA ASP A 149 -8.25 3.54 15.31
C ASP A 149 -7.10 4.32 14.62
N LEU A 150 -5.86 3.91 14.89
CA LEU A 150 -4.68 4.63 14.43
C LEU A 150 -4.47 4.46 12.92
N VAL A 151 -3.90 5.47 12.31
CA VAL A 151 -3.37 5.44 10.93
C VAL A 151 -1.87 5.19 11.00
N ALA A 152 -1.37 4.20 10.25
CA ALA A 152 0.07 3.96 10.17
C ALA A 152 0.59 3.95 8.73
N SER A 153 1.80 4.51 8.57
CA SER A 153 2.65 4.25 7.42
C SER A 153 3.49 2.99 7.63
N CYS A 154 4.07 2.45 6.54
CA CYS A 154 5.04 1.35 6.63
C CYS A 154 6.40 1.75 6.09
N ALA A 155 7.37 1.90 6.98
CA ALA A 155 8.73 2.31 6.67
C ALA A 155 9.60 1.08 6.34
N GLN A 156 9.46 0.56 5.11
CA GLN A 156 10.21 -0.62 4.65
C GLN A 156 11.50 -0.24 3.93
N THR A 157 11.45 0.66 2.94
CA THR A 157 12.56 0.89 2.01
C THR A 157 13.67 1.71 2.63
N ASP A 158 14.90 1.18 2.67
CA ASP A 158 16.10 1.90 3.07
C ASP A 158 16.68 2.74 1.91
N ALA A 159 17.58 3.70 2.19
CA ALA A 159 18.28 4.48 1.18
C ALA A 159 19.15 3.60 0.25
N LYS A 160 19.74 2.56 0.81
CA LYS A 160 20.44 1.44 0.15
C LYS A 160 21.83 1.74 -0.43
N GLY A 161 22.24 2.99 -0.61
CA GLY A 161 23.55 3.34 -1.13
C GLY A 161 23.92 2.61 -2.43
N ASP A 162 25.11 2.01 -2.48
CA ASP A 162 25.57 1.17 -3.59
C ASP A 162 24.77 -0.15 -3.64
N ARG A 163 24.03 -0.33 -4.74
CA ARG A 163 23.13 -1.48 -4.93
C ARG A 163 23.86 -2.83 -5.09
N LEU A 164 25.14 -2.83 -5.40
CA LEU A 164 25.97 -4.04 -5.51
C LEU A 164 26.48 -4.53 -4.16
N LYS A 165 26.43 -3.65 -3.14
CA LYS A 165 26.92 -3.95 -1.79
C LYS A 165 25.80 -4.39 -0.84
N ARG A 166 26.21 -5.20 0.15
CA ARG A 166 25.36 -5.57 1.30
C ARG A 166 25.28 -4.40 2.29
N PRO A 167 24.28 -4.39 3.22
CA PRO A 167 24.20 -3.34 4.24
C PRO A 167 25.50 -3.11 5.01
N HIS A 168 26.13 -4.16 5.52
CA HIS A 168 27.41 -4.09 6.24
C HIS A 168 28.62 -3.65 5.38
N GLN A 169 28.49 -3.65 4.06
CA GLN A 169 29.55 -3.30 3.10
C GLN A 169 29.45 -1.87 2.57
N GLN A 170 28.39 -1.13 2.96
CA GLN A 170 28.25 0.25 2.53
C GLN A 170 29.38 1.11 3.09
N GLU A 171 29.81 2.12 2.34
CA GLU A 171 30.82 3.07 2.81
C GLU A 171 30.31 3.87 4.01
N ASP A 172 29.06 4.33 3.92
CA ASP A 172 28.32 4.88 5.05
C ASP A 172 27.35 3.82 5.58
N PRO A 173 27.55 3.30 6.81
CA PRO A 173 26.71 2.28 7.40
C PRO A 173 25.26 2.75 7.62
N ASP A 174 25.01 4.06 7.68
CA ASP A 174 23.68 4.64 7.92
C ASP A 174 22.81 4.69 6.65
N GLN A 175 23.31 4.22 5.49
CA GLN A 175 22.51 4.03 4.27
C GLN A 175 21.40 2.99 4.43
N TYR A 176 21.48 2.15 5.43
CA TYR A 176 20.40 1.29 5.93
C TYR A 176 20.14 1.62 7.39
N LEU A 177 18.87 1.61 7.77
CA LEU A 177 18.51 1.77 9.18
C LEU A 177 19.10 0.62 9.99
N ARG A 178 19.83 0.94 11.06
CA ARG A 178 20.50 -0.03 11.92
C ARG A 178 20.34 0.27 13.41
N VAL A 179 20.50 -0.76 14.21
CA VAL A 179 20.67 -0.64 15.66
C VAL A 179 22.12 -0.28 15.93
N ILE A 180 22.36 0.79 16.69
CA ILE A 180 23.71 1.22 17.09
C ILE A 180 24.02 0.90 18.53
N GLU A 181 22.99 0.68 19.37
CA GLU A 181 23.13 0.34 20.78
C GLU A 181 21.90 -0.45 21.24
N THR A 182 22.12 -1.49 22.06
CA THR A 182 21.07 -2.20 22.79
C THR A 182 21.17 -1.90 24.28
N ARG A 183 20.05 -1.54 24.92
CA ARG A 183 19.89 -1.24 26.33
C ARG A 183 18.87 -2.18 26.96
N ASP A 184 18.79 -2.20 28.30
CA ASP A 184 17.82 -3.03 29.02
C ASP A 184 16.36 -2.62 28.74
N ASP A 185 16.13 -1.32 28.49
CA ASP A 185 14.83 -0.70 28.26
C ASP A 185 14.48 -0.47 26.78
N GLY A 186 15.43 -0.71 25.85
CA GLY A 186 15.20 -0.49 24.43
C GLY A 186 16.44 -0.58 23.56
N ILE A 187 16.39 0.09 22.39
CA ILE A 187 17.49 0.19 21.43
C ILE A 187 17.64 1.63 20.95
N ILE A 188 18.84 1.97 20.48
CA ILE A 188 19.07 3.21 19.71
C ILE A 188 19.23 2.82 18.25
N VAL A 189 18.53 3.54 17.36
CA VAL A 189 18.59 3.31 15.92
C VAL A 189 19.05 4.57 15.17
N ARG A 190 19.77 4.36 14.06
CA ARG A 190 20.25 5.43 13.18
C ARG A 190 20.11 5.00 11.72
N GLY A 191 19.83 5.95 10.83
CA GLY A 191 19.74 5.74 9.39
C GLY A 191 18.52 6.40 8.77
N CYS A 192 18.11 5.94 7.58
CA CYS A 192 17.04 6.56 6.83
C CYS A 192 16.15 5.52 6.11
N LYS A 193 14.83 5.74 6.17
CA LYS A 193 13.83 5.08 5.34
C LYS A 193 13.33 6.05 4.28
N ILE A 194 13.22 5.62 3.02
CA ILE A 194 12.83 6.47 1.88
C ILE A 194 11.60 5.92 1.16
N ASN A 195 10.95 6.77 0.37
CA ASN A 195 9.73 6.45 -0.38
C ASN A 195 8.62 5.94 0.55
N ILE A 196 8.41 6.63 1.66
CA ILE A 196 7.39 6.25 2.65
C ILE A 196 6.19 7.17 2.49
N THR A 197 5.11 6.60 1.99
CA THR A 197 3.83 7.29 1.75
C THR A 197 3.13 7.59 3.08
N ASN A 198 2.37 8.69 3.13
CA ASN A 198 1.46 9.17 4.17
C ASN A 198 2.04 9.50 5.55
N THR A 199 3.34 9.37 5.78
CA THR A 199 3.96 9.55 7.10
C THR A 199 3.65 10.90 7.77
N PRO A 200 3.60 12.05 7.05
CA PRO A 200 3.35 13.35 7.68
C PRO A 200 1.97 13.47 8.32
N TYR A 201 1.01 12.68 7.86
CA TYR A 201 -0.36 12.63 8.38
C TYR A 201 -0.77 11.23 8.85
N ALA A 202 0.19 10.38 9.21
CA ALA A 202 -0.06 9.17 9.99
C ALA A 202 0.14 9.42 11.49
N ASP A 203 -0.56 8.67 12.32
CA ASP A 203 -0.34 8.68 13.78
C ASP A 203 1.01 8.04 14.12
N GLU A 204 1.30 6.90 13.48
CA GLU A 204 2.51 6.11 13.72
C GLU A 204 3.13 5.63 12.40
N PHE A 205 4.41 5.30 12.44
CA PHE A 205 5.04 4.50 11.40
C PHE A 205 5.49 3.15 11.96
N ILE A 206 5.37 2.12 11.12
CA ILE A 206 5.85 0.76 11.40
C ILE A 206 7.10 0.53 10.55
N VAL A 207 8.24 0.39 11.20
CA VAL A 207 9.51 0.09 10.55
C VAL A 207 9.67 -1.41 10.39
N ILE A 208 10.05 -1.83 9.18
CA ILE A 208 10.41 -3.21 8.86
C ILE A 208 11.64 -3.26 7.95
N PRO A 209 12.39 -4.39 7.93
CA PRO A 209 13.50 -4.56 7.01
C PRO A 209 13.04 -4.53 5.53
N CYS A 210 13.93 -4.10 4.61
CA CYS A 210 13.59 -3.99 3.19
C CYS A 210 14.00 -5.23 2.35
N ARG A 211 14.78 -6.15 2.91
CA ARG A 211 15.36 -7.27 2.17
C ARG A 211 15.79 -8.41 3.08
N TYR A 212 16.19 -9.51 2.47
CA TYR A 212 16.93 -10.58 3.15
C TYR A 212 18.28 -10.07 3.65
N MET A 213 18.59 -10.36 4.92
CA MET A 213 19.85 -10.02 5.58
C MET A 213 20.70 -11.28 5.79
N GLY A 214 22.02 -11.14 5.71
CA GLY A 214 22.99 -12.19 6.08
C GLY A 214 23.39 -12.08 7.55
N PRO A 215 24.12 -13.04 8.10
CA PRO A 215 24.58 -12.99 9.50
C PRO A 215 25.40 -11.74 9.84
N GLU A 216 26.16 -11.20 8.86
CA GLU A 216 26.99 -10.00 8.99
C GLU A 216 26.17 -8.70 8.94
N ASP A 217 24.88 -8.79 8.51
CA ASP A 217 23.96 -7.67 8.47
C ASP A 217 23.07 -7.60 9.74
N ASN A 218 23.43 -8.26 10.84
CA ASN A 218 22.57 -8.40 12.02
C ASN A 218 22.11 -7.07 12.64
N ASP A 219 22.92 -6.03 12.56
CA ASP A 219 22.60 -4.69 13.08
C ASP A 219 21.45 -4.02 12.30
N TYR A 220 21.22 -4.42 11.06
CA TYR A 220 20.19 -3.93 10.15
C TYR A 220 18.87 -4.73 10.26
N VAL A 221 18.83 -5.73 11.12
CA VAL A 221 17.68 -6.61 11.36
C VAL A 221 16.82 -6.02 12.45
N VAL A 222 15.95 -5.06 12.12
CA VAL A 222 15.14 -4.36 13.11
C VAL A 222 13.73 -4.09 12.60
N ALA A 223 12.71 -4.29 13.47
CA ALA A 223 11.34 -3.87 13.25
C ALA A 223 10.73 -3.32 14.55
N PHE A 224 10.06 -2.18 14.42
CA PHE A 224 9.43 -1.47 15.55
C PHE A 224 8.33 -0.52 15.06
N ALA A 225 7.58 0.07 15.98
CA ALA A 225 6.61 1.13 15.68
C ALA A 225 6.75 2.30 16.65
N LEU A 226 6.67 3.52 16.10
CA LEU A 226 6.73 4.77 16.87
C LEU A 226 5.73 5.80 16.35
N PRO A 227 5.26 6.74 17.20
CA PRO A 227 4.58 7.95 16.75
C PRO A 227 5.40 8.74 15.72
N CYS A 228 4.73 9.36 14.76
CA CYS A 228 5.42 10.08 13.68
C CYS A 228 6.16 11.34 14.16
N ASP A 229 5.87 11.82 15.35
CA ASP A 229 6.54 12.98 15.97
C ASP A 229 7.56 12.60 17.06
N TRP A 230 8.02 11.33 17.06
CA TRP A 230 8.95 10.83 18.08
C TRP A 230 10.27 11.62 18.08
N GLU A 231 10.87 11.77 19.26
CA GLU A 231 12.12 12.51 19.42
C GLU A 231 13.26 11.91 18.57
N GLY A 232 14.03 12.77 17.89
CA GLY A 232 15.10 12.37 16.95
C GLY A 232 14.62 12.01 15.55
N VAL A 233 13.30 11.94 15.31
CA VAL A 233 12.74 11.67 13.96
C VAL A 233 12.56 12.96 13.18
N LYS A 234 13.03 12.97 11.91
CA LYS A 234 12.84 14.07 10.96
C LYS A 234 12.16 13.53 9.70
N LEU A 235 11.10 14.19 9.24
CA LEU A 235 10.28 13.79 8.10
C LEU A 235 10.51 14.73 6.92
N LEU A 236 11.40 14.37 5.98
CA LEU A 236 11.62 15.15 4.76
C LEU A 236 10.55 14.77 3.75
N THR A 237 9.63 15.66 3.52
CA THR A 237 8.36 15.38 2.85
C THR A 237 8.25 16.11 1.52
N ARG A 238 7.80 15.36 0.50
CA ARG A 238 7.38 15.86 -0.80
C ARG A 238 5.87 15.67 -0.96
N PRO A 239 5.05 16.71 -0.75
CA PRO A 239 3.64 16.67 -1.10
C PRO A 239 3.44 16.58 -2.61
N ALA A 240 2.42 15.84 -3.04
CA ALA A 240 1.96 15.78 -4.41
C ALA A 240 0.44 15.98 -4.45
N TYR A 241 -0.04 16.82 -5.36
CA TYR A 241 -1.45 17.14 -5.49
C TYR A 241 -1.81 17.44 -6.95
N PHE A 242 -3.10 17.44 -7.24
CA PHE A 242 -3.62 17.98 -8.49
C PHE A 242 -3.49 19.50 -8.50
N ARG A 243 -3.45 20.08 -9.70
CA ARG A 243 -3.43 21.53 -9.82
C ARG A 243 -4.69 22.11 -9.20
N LYS A 244 -4.51 23.09 -8.32
CA LYS A 244 -5.64 23.83 -7.72
C LYS A 244 -6.44 24.53 -8.82
N SER A 245 -7.73 24.59 -8.64
CA SER A 245 -8.66 25.35 -9.48
C SER A 245 -9.20 26.52 -8.70
N GLU A 246 -9.36 27.67 -9.36
CA GLU A 246 -9.95 28.88 -8.77
C GLU A 246 -11.43 29.02 -9.12
N PHE A 247 -11.86 28.41 -10.24
CA PHE A 247 -13.20 28.59 -10.80
C PHE A 247 -14.03 27.31 -10.79
N VAL A 248 -13.38 26.15 -10.64
CA VAL A 248 -14.04 24.84 -10.68
C VAL A 248 -13.77 24.09 -9.40
N ASP A 249 -14.81 23.78 -8.66
CA ASP A 249 -14.72 22.83 -7.56
C ASP A 249 -15.08 21.43 -8.03
N ALA A 250 -14.26 20.44 -7.60
CA ALA A 250 -14.49 19.02 -7.86
C ALA A 250 -13.81 18.17 -6.77
N PRO A 251 -14.42 17.08 -6.30
CA PRO A 251 -13.88 16.26 -5.21
C PRO A 251 -12.43 15.80 -5.44
N GLY A 252 -12.09 15.42 -6.68
CA GLY A 252 -10.74 14.98 -7.03
C GLY A 252 -9.65 16.05 -6.84
N LEU A 253 -10.02 17.35 -6.92
CA LEU A 253 -9.06 18.45 -6.75
C LEU A 253 -8.61 18.65 -5.31
N HIS A 254 -9.33 18.07 -4.35
CA HIS A 254 -9.00 18.13 -2.91
C HIS A 254 -8.14 16.96 -2.45
N MET A 255 -7.79 16.01 -3.34
CA MET A 255 -6.98 14.83 -3.03
C MET A 255 -5.50 15.10 -3.29
N GLY A 256 -4.64 14.41 -2.53
CA GLY A 256 -3.20 14.53 -2.63
C GLY A 256 -2.46 13.33 -2.06
N ASP A 257 -1.14 13.41 -2.09
CA ASP A 257 -0.25 12.41 -1.51
C ASP A 257 0.96 13.09 -0.87
N ALA A 258 1.74 12.37 -0.07
CA ALA A 258 3.02 12.84 0.43
C ALA A 258 3.99 11.68 0.60
N GLU A 259 5.11 11.77 -0.09
CA GLU A 259 6.23 10.83 0.03
C GLU A 259 7.29 11.40 0.95
N THR A 260 7.85 10.55 1.80
CA THR A 260 8.69 11.01 2.91
C THR A 260 9.99 10.20 3.01
N PHE A 261 11.09 10.89 3.31
CA PHE A 261 12.28 10.30 3.90
C PHE A 261 12.17 10.43 5.42
N ILE A 262 12.20 9.31 6.13
CA ILE A 262 12.20 9.28 7.60
C ILE A 262 13.65 9.14 8.05
N ILE A 263 14.22 10.19 8.61
CA ILE A 263 15.58 10.18 9.16
C ILE A 263 15.50 9.86 10.67
N PHE A 264 16.29 8.91 11.08
CA PHE A 264 16.48 8.50 12.48
C PHE A 264 17.86 8.98 12.95
N ASP A 265 17.89 9.98 13.82
CA ASP A 265 19.09 10.62 14.35
C ASP A 265 19.26 10.21 15.81
N ASP A 266 19.87 9.03 16.05
CA ASP A 266 20.02 8.38 17.35
C ASP A 266 18.71 8.22 18.13
N VAL A 267 17.72 7.64 17.45
CA VAL A 267 16.36 7.51 17.98
C VAL A 267 16.27 6.36 18.99
N PHE A 268 15.84 6.65 20.21
CA PHE A 268 15.52 5.62 21.18
C PHE A 268 14.17 4.95 20.87
N VAL A 269 14.18 3.62 20.83
CA VAL A 269 12.99 2.78 20.65
C VAL A 269 12.76 1.95 21.90
N PRO A 270 11.66 2.18 22.66
CA PRO A 270 11.33 1.42 23.85
C PRO A 270 11.13 -0.08 23.57
N LYS A 271 11.49 -0.92 24.52
CA LYS A 271 11.46 -2.39 24.42
C LYS A 271 10.09 -2.97 24.01
N ASP A 272 9.01 -2.37 24.49
CA ASP A 272 7.64 -2.79 24.20
C ASP A 272 7.18 -2.44 22.76
N ARG A 273 7.95 -1.58 22.08
CA ARG A 273 7.72 -1.17 20.70
C ARG A 273 8.56 -1.95 19.67
N ILE A 274 9.43 -2.87 20.12
CA ILE A 274 10.33 -3.66 19.27
C ILE A 274 9.71 -5.01 18.96
N PHE A 275 9.64 -5.35 17.65
CA PHE A 275 9.05 -6.58 17.12
C PHE A 275 10.08 -7.49 16.44
N LEU A 276 11.29 -7.00 16.21
CA LEU A 276 12.44 -7.74 15.70
C LEU A 276 13.71 -6.97 16.06
N ASN A 277 14.71 -7.65 16.62
CA ASN A 277 16.03 -7.08 16.87
C ASN A 277 17.11 -8.17 16.70
N GLY A 278 17.84 -8.13 15.60
CA GLY A 278 18.93 -9.05 15.31
C GLY A 278 20.28 -8.61 15.82
N HIS A 279 20.41 -7.39 16.36
CA HIS A 279 21.67 -6.89 16.90
C HIS A 279 22.19 -7.80 18.03
N GLY A 280 23.36 -8.37 17.83
CA GLY A 280 23.91 -9.36 18.75
C GLY A 280 23.28 -10.76 18.68
N ASP A 281 22.27 -11.01 17.82
CA ASP A 281 21.60 -12.30 17.67
C ASP A 281 21.42 -12.70 16.18
N PRO A 282 22.42 -13.31 15.57
CA PRO A 282 22.34 -13.74 14.17
C PRO A 282 21.23 -14.75 13.85
N LEU A 283 20.65 -15.42 14.86
CA LEU A 283 19.53 -16.35 14.66
C LEU A 283 18.26 -15.64 14.20
N GLN A 284 18.13 -14.35 14.47
CA GLN A 284 16.98 -13.54 14.05
C GLN A 284 17.11 -13.03 12.60
N THR A 285 18.32 -13.03 12.04
CA THR A 285 18.62 -12.44 10.72
C THR A 285 17.71 -12.92 9.58
N PRO A 286 17.39 -14.21 9.44
CA PRO A 286 16.52 -14.69 8.36
C PRO A 286 15.09 -14.12 8.43
N TYR A 287 14.61 -13.77 9.61
CA TYR A 287 13.26 -13.22 9.77
C TYR A 287 13.09 -11.82 9.16
N ALA A 288 14.19 -11.08 8.97
CA ALA A 288 14.17 -9.84 8.20
C ALA A 288 13.62 -10.05 6.77
N GLY A 289 14.13 -11.06 6.08
CA GLY A 289 13.67 -11.42 4.74
C GLY A 289 12.23 -11.93 4.71
N PHE A 290 11.84 -12.76 5.68
CA PHE A 290 10.46 -13.24 5.77
C PHE A 290 9.47 -12.11 6.06
N LEU A 291 9.80 -11.18 6.95
CA LEU A 291 8.96 -10.02 7.26
C LEU A 291 8.81 -9.10 6.03
N ALA A 292 9.93 -8.80 5.36
CA ALA A 292 9.92 -8.01 4.14
C ALA A 292 9.04 -8.62 3.03
N LEU A 293 9.17 -9.93 2.81
CA LEU A 293 8.38 -10.65 1.80
C LEU A 293 6.90 -10.76 2.20
N MET A 294 6.59 -11.00 3.47
CA MET A 294 5.23 -11.12 3.95
C MET A 294 4.48 -9.78 3.85
N PHE A 295 5.10 -8.67 4.23
CA PHE A 295 4.53 -7.34 4.01
C PHE A 295 4.28 -7.09 2.51
N ALA A 296 5.30 -7.31 1.67
CA ALA A 296 5.17 -7.14 0.22
C ALA A 296 4.04 -8.02 -0.34
N HIS A 297 3.85 -9.24 0.19
CA HIS A 297 2.79 -10.13 -0.23
C HIS A 297 1.41 -9.57 0.10
N TYR A 298 1.15 -9.12 1.34
CA TYR A 298 -0.12 -8.47 1.69
C TYR A 298 -0.35 -7.19 0.91
N HIS A 299 0.69 -6.40 0.69
CA HIS A 299 0.57 -5.16 -0.05
C HIS A 299 0.28 -5.41 -1.54
N ARG A 300 0.91 -6.41 -2.17
CA ARG A 300 0.57 -6.86 -3.54
C ARG A 300 -0.85 -7.41 -3.63
N PHE A 301 -1.32 -8.09 -2.58
CA PHE A 301 -2.71 -8.50 -2.48
C PHE A 301 -3.64 -7.28 -2.47
N THR A 302 -3.32 -6.24 -1.69
CA THR A 302 -4.06 -4.97 -1.69
C THR A 302 -4.08 -4.33 -3.09
N TYR A 303 -2.98 -4.41 -3.85
CA TYR A 303 -2.93 -3.94 -5.23
C TYR A 303 -3.95 -4.62 -6.15
N CYS A 304 -4.29 -5.87 -5.92
CA CYS A 304 -5.34 -6.54 -6.68
C CYS A 304 -6.76 -5.98 -6.39
N GLY A 305 -6.91 -5.11 -5.40
CA GLY A 305 -8.12 -4.31 -5.15
C GLY A 305 -8.00 -2.87 -5.66
N CYS A 306 -6.89 -2.16 -5.33
CA CYS A 306 -6.76 -0.75 -5.70
C CYS A 306 -6.42 -0.53 -7.19
N LYS A 307 -5.67 -1.41 -7.83
CA LYS A 307 -5.32 -1.26 -9.25
C LYS A 307 -6.50 -1.43 -10.20
N PRO A 308 -7.41 -2.40 -10.02
CA PRO A 308 -8.66 -2.41 -10.77
C PRO A 308 -9.41 -1.08 -10.71
N ALA A 309 -9.53 -0.48 -9.52
CA ALA A 309 -10.16 0.84 -9.38
C ALA A 309 -9.41 1.93 -10.16
N MET A 310 -8.08 1.93 -10.13
CA MET A 310 -7.28 2.87 -10.93
C MET A 310 -7.52 2.70 -12.43
N SER A 311 -7.50 1.45 -12.94
CA SER A 311 -7.79 1.14 -14.33
C SER A 311 -9.22 1.56 -14.71
N GLU A 312 -10.20 1.36 -13.83
CA GLU A 312 -11.58 1.80 -14.03
C GLU A 312 -11.72 3.33 -14.06
N ILE A 313 -10.97 4.05 -13.24
CA ILE A 313 -10.91 5.52 -13.28
C ILE A 313 -10.35 5.99 -14.63
N LEU A 314 -9.28 5.35 -15.13
CA LEU A 314 -8.72 5.67 -16.45
C LEU A 314 -9.69 5.31 -17.59
N ALA A 315 -10.35 4.15 -17.51
CA ALA A 315 -11.37 3.73 -18.48
C ALA A 315 -12.57 4.68 -18.48
N SER A 316 -13.04 5.12 -17.31
CA SER A 316 -14.17 6.05 -17.19
C SER A 316 -13.84 7.42 -17.79
N ALA A 317 -12.62 7.92 -17.57
CA ALA A 317 -12.15 9.15 -18.18
C ALA A 317 -12.03 9.02 -19.72
N ALA A 318 -11.54 7.86 -20.20
CA ALA A 318 -11.45 7.55 -21.61
C ALA A 318 -12.84 7.46 -22.28
N LEU A 319 -13.80 6.81 -21.64
CA LEU A 319 -15.21 6.76 -22.10
C LEU A 319 -15.82 8.16 -22.18
N LEU A 320 -15.64 8.97 -21.12
CA LEU A 320 -16.19 10.32 -21.05
C LEU A 320 -15.62 11.23 -22.13
N VAL A 321 -14.30 11.25 -22.31
CA VAL A 321 -13.67 12.08 -23.34
C VAL A 321 -13.98 11.60 -24.75
N ALA A 322 -14.13 10.29 -24.96
CA ALA A 322 -14.57 9.74 -26.25
C ALA A 322 -15.98 10.21 -26.62
N GLU A 323 -16.94 10.17 -25.69
CA GLU A 323 -18.30 10.70 -25.85
C GLU A 323 -18.27 12.22 -26.14
N TYR A 324 -17.49 12.97 -25.39
CA TYR A 324 -17.40 14.42 -25.55
C TYR A 324 -16.72 14.85 -26.85
N ASN A 325 -15.84 14.01 -27.38
CA ASN A 325 -15.24 14.19 -28.72
C ASN A 325 -16.13 13.64 -29.85
N GLY A 326 -17.21 12.88 -29.56
CA GLY A 326 -18.09 12.26 -30.54
C GLY A 326 -17.47 11.06 -31.26
N ILE A 327 -16.52 10.38 -30.63
CA ILE A 327 -15.77 9.24 -31.20
C ILE A 327 -16.04 7.92 -30.48
N GLU A 328 -17.00 7.90 -29.55
CA GLU A 328 -17.31 6.75 -28.68
C GLU A 328 -17.67 5.46 -29.46
N LYS A 329 -18.10 5.59 -30.71
CA LYS A 329 -18.48 4.45 -31.59
C LYS A 329 -17.35 3.96 -32.48
N ALA A 330 -16.21 4.64 -32.49
CA ALA A 330 -15.10 4.23 -33.34
C ALA A 330 -14.48 2.92 -32.82
N SER A 331 -14.33 1.91 -33.66
CA SER A 331 -13.89 0.55 -33.27
C SER A 331 -12.54 0.55 -32.58
N HIS A 332 -11.58 1.34 -33.03
CA HIS A 332 -10.26 1.46 -32.44
C HIS A 332 -10.30 2.13 -31.04
N VAL A 333 -11.29 2.99 -30.75
CA VAL A 333 -11.49 3.58 -29.41
C VAL A 333 -12.08 2.54 -28.45
N GLN A 334 -13.11 1.81 -28.92
CA GLN A 334 -13.73 0.74 -28.16
C GLN A 334 -12.73 -0.38 -27.83
N GLU A 335 -11.88 -0.78 -28.76
CA GLU A 335 -10.82 -1.77 -28.54
C GLU A 335 -9.87 -1.34 -27.43
N LYS A 336 -9.39 -0.09 -27.46
CA LYS A 336 -8.49 0.46 -26.43
C LYS A 336 -9.12 0.51 -25.05
N ILE A 337 -10.37 0.98 -24.94
CA ILE A 337 -11.08 1.02 -23.66
C ILE A 337 -11.36 -0.39 -23.15
N SER A 338 -11.74 -1.31 -24.04
CA SER A 338 -11.95 -2.72 -23.71
C SER A 338 -10.68 -3.39 -23.14
N HIS A 339 -9.50 -3.00 -23.63
CA HIS A 339 -8.23 -3.46 -23.07
C HIS A 339 -8.07 -3.05 -21.59
N ILE A 340 -8.30 -1.77 -21.24
CA ILE A 340 -8.21 -1.30 -19.85
C ILE A 340 -9.20 -2.06 -18.95
N ILE A 341 -10.45 -2.21 -19.40
CA ILE A 341 -11.49 -2.94 -18.66
C ILE A 341 -11.07 -4.40 -18.43
N GLY A 342 -10.54 -5.06 -19.49
CA GLY A 342 -10.06 -6.44 -19.38
C GLY A 342 -8.94 -6.62 -18.37
N ILE A 343 -7.99 -5.68 -18.30
CA ILE A 343 -6.93 -5.70 -17.29
C ILE A 343 -7.50 -5.50 -15.88
N ALA A 344 -8.42 -4.53 -15.69
CA ALA A 344 -9.07 -4.30 -14.39
C ALA A 344 -9.73 -5.57 -13.85
N GLU A 345 -10.55 -6.22 -14.68
CA GLU A 345 -11.27 -7.44 -14.27
C GLU A 345 -10.34 -8.63 -14.01
N LEU A 346 -9.31 -8.84 -14.84
CA LEU A 346 -8.35 -9.92 -14.63
C LEU A 346 -7.52 -9.74 -13.35
N VAL A 347 -7.11 -8.52 -13.05
CA VAL A 347 -6.37 -8.21 -11.81
C VAL A 347 -7.25 -8.41 -10.58
N PHE A 348 -8.51 -7.97 -10.63
CA PHE A 348 -9.46 -8.19 -9.54
C PHE A 348 -9.77 -9.67 -9.32
N ALA A 349 -10.03 -10.41 -10.40
CA ALA A 349 -10.25 -11.86 -10.35
C ALA A 349 -9.04 -12.61 -9.77
N ALA A 350 -7.80 -12.17 -10.05
CA ALA A 350 -6.61 -12.73 -9.43
C ALA A 350 -6.60 -12.50 -7.90
N GLY A 351 -7.02 -11.31 -7.44
CA GLY A 351 -7.18 -11.00 -6.02
C GLY A 351 -8.25 -11.87 -5.33
N GLU A 352 -9.44 -11.98 -5.93
CA GLU A 352 -10.52 -12.84 -5.39
C GLU A 352 -10.09 -14.31 -5.37
N SER A 353 -9.47 -14.79 -6.45
CA SER A 353 -8.95 -16.16 -6.51
C SER A 353 -7.83 -16.40 -5.49
N SER A 354 -6.99 -15.38 -5.24
CA SER A 354 -5.96 -15.44 -4.19
C SER A 354 -6.57 -15.57 -2.79
N ALA A 355 -7.66 -14.84 -2.51
CA ALA A 355 -8.39 -14.98 -1.25
C ALA A 355 -8.99 -16.39 -1.08
N LYS A 356 -9.61 -16.93 -2.15
CA LYS A 356 -10.20 -18.28 -2.14
C LYS A 356 -9.21 -19.42 -1.95
N HIS A 357 -7.97 -19.24 -2.40
CA HIS A 357 -6.90 -20.22 -2.23
C HIS A 357 -5.97 -19.87 -1.05
N SER A 358 -6.43 -18.99 -0.18
CA SER A 358 -5.69 -18.57 1.02
C SER A 358 -5.52 -19.71 2.03
N GLU A 359 -4.55 -19.56 2.91
CA GLU A 359 -4.29 -20.53 3.98
C GLU A 359 -4.17 -19.83 5.34
N LYS A 360 -4.55 -20.52 6.40
CA LYS A 360 -4.42 -20.01 7.77
C LYS A 360 -3.04 -20.32 8.33
N SER A 361 -2.32 -19.29 8.81
CA SER A 361 -1.06 -19.46 9.53
C SER A 361 -1.28 -20.02 10.94
N PRO A 362 -0.23 -20.54 11.61
CA PRO A 362 -0.33 -20.95 13.02
C PRO A 362 -0.71 -19.81 13.97
N SER A 363 -0.39 -18.55 13.64
CA SER A 363 -0.83 -17.36 14.40
C SER A 363 -2.34 -17.10 14.30
N GLY A 364 -3.06 -17.79 13.43
CA GLY A 364 -4.48 -17.57 13.12
C GLY A 364 -4.71 -16.57 11.99
N THR A 365 -3.68 -15.91 11.48
CA THR A 365 -3.78 -14.92 10.39
C THR A 365 -3.98 -15.61 9.05
N GLN A 366 -4.93 -15.15 8.24
CA GLN A 366 -5.21 -15.68 6.92
C GLN A 366 -4.24 -15.09 5.89
N ILE A 367 -3.53 -15.97 5.16
CA ILE A 367 -2.53 -15.61 4.15
C ILE A 367 -3.14 -15.82 2.76
N PRO A 368 -3.24 -14.79 1.90
CA PRO A 368 -3.72 -14.96 0.52
C PRO A 368 -2.74 -15.81 -0.30
N ASP A 369 -3.19 -16.39 -1.43
CA ASP A 369 -2.31 -17.18 -2.30
C ASP A 369 -1.25 -16.31 -2.97
N GLU A 370 0.01 -16.67 -2.77
CA GLU A 370 1.14 -15.84 -3.18
C GLU A 370 1.35 -15.81 -4.70
N ILE A 371 1.07 -16.91 -5.41
CA ILE A 371 1.25 -16.98 -6.86
C ILE A 371 0.20 -16.12 -7.57
N LEU A 372 -1.07 -16.26 -7.20
CA LEU A 372 -2.16 -15.48 -7.79
C LEU A 372 -2.02 -13.99 -7.49
N THR A 373 -1.66 -13.66 -6.25
CA THR A 373 -1.36 -12.27 -5.85
C THR A 373 -0.27 -11.65 -6.73
N ASN A 374 0.86 -12.34 -6.91
CA ASN A 374 1.96 -11.83 -7.72
C ASN A 374 1.63 -11.79 -9.21
N ALA A 375 0.84 -12.74 -9.72
CA ALA A 375 0.37 -12.75 -11.10
C ALA A 375 -0.53 -11.54 -11.39
N GLY A 376 -1.51 -11.28 -10.52
CA GLY A 376 -2.39 -10.10 -10.64
C GLY A 376 -1.62 -8.79 -10.52
N ARG A 377 -0.74 -8.67 -9.51
CA ARG A 377 0.09 -7.47 -9.31
C ARG A 377 1.00 -7.20 -10.52
N ARG A 378 1.66 -8.24 -11.06
CA ARG A 378 2.50 -8.13 -12.23
C ARG A 378 1.71 -7.66 -13.44
N LEU A 379 0.55 -8.27 -13.71
CA LEU A 379 -0.32 -7.87 -14.81
C LEU A 379 -0.67 -6.37 -14.74
N ALA A 380 -1.06 -5.88 -13.56
CA ALA A 380 -1.34 -4.47 -13.34
C ALA A 380 -0.10 -3.59 -13.58
N GLY A 381 1.07 -3.97 -13.06
CA GLY A 381 2.30 -3.20 -13.21
C GLY A 381 2.82 -3.13 -14.65
N GLU A 382 2.66 -4.20 -15.42
CA GLU A 382 3.06 -4.25 -16.84
C GLU A 382 2.15 -3.37 -17.72
N ASN A 383 0.89 -3.13 -17.33
CA ASN A 383 -0.07 -2.42 -18.15
C ASN A 383 -0.29 -0.94 -17.74
N ILE A 384 0.18 -0.50 -16.59
CA ILE A 384 -0.13 0.85 -16.07
C ILE A 384 0.23 1.96 -17.07
N TYR A 385 1.40 1.94 -17.69
CA TYR A 385 1.79 2.95 -18.67
C TYR A 385 1.02 2.83 -19.98
N GLU A 386 0.62 1.62 -20.40
CA GLU A 386 -0.22 1.43 -21.56
C GLU A 386 -1.63 1.99 -21.33
N GLU A 387 -2.20 1.83 -20.15
CA GLU A 387 -3.49 2.40 -19.76
C GLU A 387 -3.47 3.94 -19.81
N TYR A 388 -2.42 4.57 -19.26
CA TYR A 388 -2.22 6.02 -19.36
C TYR A 388 -1.99 6.49 -20.80
N LYS A 389 -1.25 5.73 -21.60
CA LYS A 389 -1.04 6.00 -23.01
C LYS A 389 -2.36 5.94 -23.79
N ILE A 390 -3.20 4.95 -23.52
CA ILE A 390 -4.53 4.82 -24.12
C ILE A 390 -5.38 6.05 -23.80
N LEU A 391 -5.46 6.46 -22.54
CA LEU A 391 -6.19 7.67 -22.14
C LEU A 391 -5.66 8.91 -22.87
N THR A 392 -4.34 9.06 -22.93
CA THR A 392 -3.67 10.18 -23.62
C THR A 392 -3.99 10.20 -25.11
N ASP A 393 -3.94 9.05 -25.77
CA ASP A 393 -4.22 8.92 -27.20
C ASP A 393 -5.67 9.25 -27.56
N ILE A 394 -6.64 8.76 -26.78
CA ILE A 394 -8.08 9.07 -26.98
C ILE A 394 -8.36 10.56 -26.70
N SER A 395 -7.69 11.16 -25.72
CA SER A 395 -7.86 12.57 -25.34
C SER A 395 -7.21 13.53 -26.33
N GLY A 396 -6.12 13.10 -26.98
CA GLY A 396 -5.32 13.94 -27.87
C GLY A 396 -4.50 15.00 -27.12
N GLY A 397 -3.80 15.87 -27.85
CA GLY A 397 -2.84 16.83 -27.32
C GLY A 397 -3.42 17.91 -26.40
N LEU A 398 -4.72 18.11 -26.37
CA LEU A 398 -5.35 19.19 -25.61
C LEU A 398 -5.13 19.08 -24.11
N ILE A 399 -4.98 17.88 -23.57
CA ILE A 399 -4.68 17.66 -22.15
C ILE A 399 -3.33 18.26 -21.71
N ALA A 400 -2.41 18.53 -22.64
CA ALA A 400 -1.13 19.18 -22.36
C ALA A 400 -1.07 20.63 -22.84
N THR A 401 -2.06 21.08 -23.62
CA THR A 401 -2.06 22.40 -24.27
C THR A 401 -3.30 23.23 -23.95
N LEU A 402 -4.13 22.78 -23.01
CA LEU A 402 -5.32 23.51 -22.59
C LEU A 402 -4.90 24.85 -21.94
N PRO A 403 -5.42 25.99 -22.41
CA PRO A 403 -5.14 27.29 -21.78
C PRO A 403 -5.44 27.28 -20.29
N PHE A 404 -4.79 28.17 -19.53
CA PHE A 404 -5.05 28.30 -18.10
C PHE A 404 -6.52 28.62 -17.81
N GLU A 405 -6.98 28.20 -16.66
CA GLU A 405 -8.39 28.26 -16.23
C GLU A 405 -8.97 29.66 -16.35
N GLY A 406 -8.25 30.71 -15.93
CA GLY A 406 -8.69 32.08 -16.05
C GLY A 406 -9.06 32.53 -17.48
N SER A 407 -8.49 31.92 -18.52
CA SER A 407 -8.86 32.22 -19.91
C SER A 407 -10.28 31.76 -20.26
N PHE A 408 -10.77 30.68 -19.65
CA PHE A 408 -12.12 30.15 -19.89
C PHE A 408 -13.21 30.88 -19.10
N PHE A 409 -12.85 31.48 -17.98
CA PHE A 409 -13.77 32.20 -17.09
C PHE A 409 -13.60 33.72 -17.14
N SER A 410 -12.76 34.23 -18.02
CA SER A 410 -12.62 35.68 -18.31
C SER A 410 -13.84 36.22 -19.04
N GLU A 411 -14.27 37.43 -18.71
CA GLU A 411 -15.37 38.13 -19.38
C GLU A 411 -15.05 38.40 -20.87
N GLU A 412 -13.80 38.72 -21.19
CA GLU A 412 -13.37 39.11 -22.54
C GLU A 412 -13.18 37.88 -23.47
N VAL A 413 -12.34 36.93 -23.07
CA VAL A 413 -11.94 35.82 -23.96
C VAL A 413 -12.68 34.50 -23.64
N GLY A 414 -13.31 34.38 -22.48
CA GLY A 414 -13.98 33.16 -22.03
C GLY A 414 -15.07 32.66 -22.97
N PRO A 415 -15.99 33.55 -23.46
CA PRO A 415 -17.01 33.15 -24.44
C PRO A 415 -16.42 32.58 -25.75
N LEU A 416 -15.28 33.12 -26.19
CA LEU A 416 -14.57 32.62 -27.39
C LEU A 416 -13.86 31.30 -27.11
N ALA A 417 -13.17 31.19 -25.95
CA ALA A 417 -12.53 29.96 -25.54
C ALA A 417 -13.53 28.80 -25.42
N MET A 418 -14.66 29.02 -24.77
CA MET A 418 -15.74 28.05 -24.65
C MET A 418 -16.37 27.68 -26.00
N LYS A 419 -16.53 28.66 -26.91
CA LYS A 419 -17.02 28.44 -28.28
C LYS A 419 -16.12 27.47 -29.06
N TYR A 420 -14.81 27.69 -29.02
CA TYR A 420 -13.84 26.87 -29.77
C TYR A 420 -13.52 25.54 -29.08
N LEU A 421 -13.78 25.42 -27.77
CA LEU A 421 -13.68 24.15 -27.05
C LEU A 421 -14.84 23.19 -27.40
N LYS A 422 -15.99 23.72 -27.82
CA LYS A 422 -17.18 22.93 -28.13
C LYS A 422 -16.88 21.84 -29.19
N ARG A 423 -17.30 20.60 -28.91
CA ARG A 423 -17.15 19.43 -29.78
C ARG A 423 -18.50 18.76 -30.03
N ASN A 424 -18.91 17.87 -29.11
CA ASN A 424 -20.23 17.26 -29.20
C ASN A 424 -21.32 18.33 -28.95
N PRO A 425 -22.27 18.56 -29.91
CA PRO A 425 -23.29 19.60 -29.77
C PRO A 425 -24.25 19.38 -28.59
N ARG A 426 -24.34 18.15 -28.08
CA ARG A 426 -25.20 17.78 -26.94
C ARG A 426 -24.55 18.09 -25.59
N VAL A 427 -23.27 18.41 -25.56
CA VAL A 427 -22.50 18.62 -24.33
C VAL A 427 -22.17 20.11 -24.15
N LYS A 428 -22.40 20.63 -22.96
CA LYS A 428 -22.05 22.02 -22.63
C LYS A 428 -20.51 22.18 -22.68
N PRO A 429 -20.00 23.30 -23.24
CA PRO A 429 -18.55 23.54 -23.29
C PRO A 429 -17.85 23.48 -21.93
N GLU A 430 -18.50 23.90 -20.85
CA GLU A 430 -17.99 23.81 -19.51
C GLU A 430 -17.71 22.36 -19.09
N TYR A 431 -18.57 21.40 -19.43
CA TYR A 431 -18.34 19.98 -19.11
C TYR A 431 -17.18 19.40 -19.93
N ILE A 432 -17.02 19.85 -21.17
CA ILE A 432 -15.84 19.50 -21.99
C ILE A 432 -14.58 20.06 -21.32
N TYR A 433 -14.60 21.32 -20.87
CA TYR A 433 -13.51 21.93 -20.12
C TYR A 433 -13.15 21.12 -18.87
N ARG A 434 -14.15 20.80 -18.02
CA ARG A 434 -13.95 19.99 -16.80
C ARG A 434 -13.34 18.62 -17.12
N CYS A 435 -13.79 17.96 -18.18
CA CYS A 435 -13.28 16.67 -18.61
C CYS A 435 -11.78 16.77 -18.97
N PHE A 436 -11.40 17.70 -19.85
CA PHE A 436 -10.00 17.85 -20.27
C PHE A 436 -9.11 18.30 -19.10
N ARG A 437 -9.58 19.18 -18.24
CA ARG A 437 -8.84 19.61 -17.04
C ARG A 437 -8.67 18.45 -16.04
N GLY A 438 -9.69 17.63 -15.86
CA GLY A 438 -9.62 16.41 -15.04
C GLY A 438 -8.59 15.42 -15.58
N ILE A 439 -8.60 15.15 -16.89
CA ILE A 439 -7.62 14.24 -17.51
C ILE A 439 -6.21 14.83 -17.47
N GLU A 440 -6.03 16.13 -17.71
CA GLU A 440 -4.74 16.80 -17.51
C GLU A 440 -4.20 16.53 -16.11
N ASN A 441 -5.02 16.70 -15.08
CA ASN A 441 -4.62 16.42 -13.70
C ASN A 441 -4.24 14.95 -13.49
N MET A 442 -4.98 14.00 -14.05
CA MET A 442 -4.66 12.57 -13.94
C MET A 442 -3.34 12.20 -14.62
N VAL A 443 -2.98 12.87 -15.72
CA VAL A 443 -1.85 12.45 -16.57
C VAL A 443 -0.60 13.29 -16.33
N VAL A 444 -0.75 14.61 -16.11
CA VAL A 444 0.37 15.58 -16.19
C VAL A 444 0.66 16.28 -14.86
N SER A 445 -0.19 16.14 -13.84
CA SER A 445 0.08 16.73 -12.53
C SER A 445 1.13 15.95 -11.72
N ASP A 446 1.61 16.54 -10.63
CA ASP A 446 2.52 15.89 -9.69
C ASP A 446 1.91 14.61 -9.11
N LEU A 447 0.62 14.65 -8.72
CA LEU A 447 -0.09 13.48 -8.21
C LEU A 447 -0.29 12.42 -9.30
N GLY A 448 -0.65 12.82 -10.52
CA GLY A 448 -0.78 11.91 -11.66
C GLY A 448 0.53 11.20 -11.96
N GLY A 449 1.65 11.91 -11.98
CA GLY A 449 2.99 11.34 -12.16
C GLY A 449 3.39 10.38 -11.04
N LEU A 450 3.08 10.73 -9.79
CA LEU A 450 3.33 9.87 -8.63
C LEU A 450 2.53 8.56 -8.72
N LEU A 451 1.24 8.62 -9.07
CA LEU A 451 0.38 7.43 -9.20
C LEU A 451 0.86 6.50 -10.33
N GLN A 452 1.38 7.03 -11.45
CA GLN A 452 1.99 6.24 -12.51
C GLN A 452 3.22 5.46 -11.99
N VAL A 453 4.14 6.14 -11.31
CA VAL A 453 5.36 5.52 -10.74
C VAL A 453 5.00 4.49 -9.66
N ALA A 454 4.08 4.83 -8.75
CA ALA A 454 3.58 3.92 -7.73
C ALA A 454 2.89 2.69 -8.36
N GLY A 455 2.25 2.85 -9.51
CA GLY A 455 1.66 1.76 -10.30
C GLY A 455 2.66 0.66 -10.66
N VAL A 456 3.91 1.03 -10.93
CA VAL A 456 5.00 0.10 -11.24
C VAL A 456 5.71 -0.39 -9.98
N HIS A 457 6.07 0.51 -9.07
CA HIS A 457 7.04 0.22 -7.99
C HIS A 457 6.41 -0.03 -6.61
N GLY A 458 5.15 0.34 -6.39
CA GLY A 458 4.48 0.06 -5.12
C GLY A 458 4.35 -1.45 -4.87
N GLY A 459 4.61 -1.90 -3.65
CA GLY A 459 4.65 -3.32 -3.29
C GLY A 459 5.94 -4.04 -3.71
N GLY A 460 6.99 -3.31 -4.08
CA GLY A 460 8.30 -3.80 -4.46
C GLY A 460 8.56 -3.74 -5.98
N SER A 461 9.74 -4.18 -6.41
CA SER A 461 10.10 -4.16 -7.83
C SER A 461 9.37 -5.27 -8.61
N PRO A 462 9.02 -5.04 -9.91
CA PRO A 462 8.45 -6.07 -10.78
C PRO A 462 9.30 -7.34 -10.87
N GLN A 463 10.63 -7.21 -10.78
CA GLN A 463 11.55 -8.34 -10.76
C GLN A 463 11.31 -9.27 -9.56
N MET A 464 10.98 -8.71 -8.38
CA MET A 464 10.70 -9.51 -7.18
C MET A 464 9.40 -10.29 -7.28
N GLU A 465 8.41 -9.81 -8.01
CA GLU A 465 7.16 -10.56 -8.29
C GLU A 465 7.46 -11.83 -9.10
N THR A 466 8.28 -11.69 -10.14
CA THR A 466 8.72 -12.81 -10.98
C THR A 466 9.55 -13.83 -10.18
N ILE A 467 10.51 -13.35 -9.39
CA ILE A 467 11.35 -14.21 -8.53
C ILE A 467 10.47 -14.96 -7.54
N THR A 468 9.53 -14.28 -6.88
CA THR A 468 8.62 -14.89 -5.91
C THR A 468 7.76 -15.99 -6.55
N MET A 469 7.17 -15.75 -7.71
CA MET A 469 6.40 -16.78 -8.43
C MET A 469 7.25 -18.02 -8.74
N MET A 470 8.46 -17.83 -9.28
CA MET A 470 9.36 -18.96 -9.59
C MET A 470 9.80 -19.72 -8.34
N MET A 471 10.02 -19.03 -7.22
CA MET A 471 10.37 -19.68 -5.94
C MET A 471 9.23 -20.49 -5.34
N ARG A 472 7.99 -20.08 -5.59
CA ARG A 472 6.78 -20.70 -5.03
C ARG A 472 6.17 -21.76 -5.95
N TYR A 473 6.42 -21.71 -7.24
CA TYR A 473 5.90 -22.67 -8.19
C TYR A 473 6.71 -23.99 -8.15
N ASP A 474 6.04 -25.12 -7.93
CA ASP A 474 6.69 -26.45 -7.96
C ASP A 474 6.96 -26.85 -9.42
N THR A 475 8.08 -26.35 -9.95
CA THR A 475 8.47 -26.57 -11.34
C THR A 475 8.77 -28.04 -11.66
N GLU A 476 9.12 -28.88 -10.66
CA GLU A 476 9.33 -30.31 -10.86
C GLU A 476 8.00 -31.04 -11.13
N LYS A 477 6.94 -30.67 -10.44
CA LYS A 477 5.60 -31.17 -10.76
C LYS A 477 5.16 -30.76 -12.16
N LEU A 478 5.47 -29.53 -12.56
CA LEU A 478 5.11 -29.03 -13.89
C LEU A 478 5.84 -29.80 -15.01
N LYS A 479 7.14 -30.10 -14.83
CA LYS A 479 7.93 -30.91 -15.75
C LYS A 479 7.37 -32.32 -15.96
N ASP A 480 6.64 -32.90 -15.00
CA ASP A 480 6.04 -34.22 -15.11
C ASP A 480 5.01 -34.30 -16.24
N ILE A 481 4.36 -33.19 -16.59
CA ILE A 481 3.42 -33.12 -17.73
C ILE A 481 4.17 -33.41 -19.04
N SER A 482 5.28 -32.69 -19.30
CA SER A 482 6.10 -32.89 -20.50
C SER A 482 6.78 -34.24 -20.51
N LYS A 483 7.26 -34.74 -19.35
CA LYS A 483 7.85 -36.07 -19.24
C LYS A 483 6.85 -37.16 -19.62
N TYR A 484 5.57 -37.00 -19.25
CA TYR A 484 4.51 -37.92 -19.67
C TYR A 484 4.22 -37.78 -21.17
N LEU A 485 3.97 -36.56 -21.66
CA LEU A 485 3.65 -36.31 -23.06
C LEU A 485 4.74 -36.74 -24.04
N PHE A 486 6.01 -36.65 -23.61
CA PHE A 486 7.19 -37.05 -24.40
C PHE A 486 7.57 -38.54 -24.22
N GLY A 487 6.76 -39.32 -23.49
CA GLY A 487 7.03 -40.75 -23.27
C GLY A 487 8.23 -41.05 -22.33
N ILE A 488 8.74 -40.05 -21.62
CA ILE A 488 9.82 -40.22 -20.61
C ILE A 488 9.28 -40.89 -19.34
N LYS A 489 8.03 -40.63 -19.00
CA LYS A 489 7.27 -41.28 -17.92
C LYS A 489 6.01 -41.97 -18.49
N SER A 490 5.70 -43.15 -17.98
CA SER A 490 4.52 -43.94 -18.41
C SER A 490 3.20 -43.48 -17.82
N LYS A 491 3.23 -42.68 -16.72
CA LYS A 491 2.04 -42.20 -16.01
C LYS A 491 2.14 -40.74 -15.65
N LEU A 492 1.04 -39.98 -15.87
CA LEU A 492 0.88 -38.64 -15.35
C LEU A 492 0.39 -38.71 -13.89
N ARG A 493 0.99 -37.95 -13.00
CA ARG A 493 0.49 -37.80 -11.63
C ARG A 493 -0.90 -37.13 -11.65
N LYS A 494 -1.73 -37.43 -10.66
CA LYS A 494 -2.96 -36.66 -10.44
C LYS A 494 -2.61 -35.18 -10.30
N TYR A 495 -3.36 -34.34 -11.00
CA TYR A 495 -3.10 -32.90 -10.94
C TYR A 495 -3.30 -32.40 -9.51
N GLU A 496 -2.29 -31.75 -9.00
CA GLU A 496 -2.33 -30.92 -7.82
C GLU A 496 -1.70 -29.58 -8.18
N ARG A 497 -2.27 -28.48 -7.73
CA ARG A 497 -1.69 -27.16 -8.00
C ARG A 497 -0.24 -27.12 -7.54
N PRO A 498 0.71 -26.78 -8.42
CA PRO A 498 2.13 -26.79 -8.09
C PRO A 498 2.47 -25.51 -7.28
N ASN A 499 2.20 -25.56 -5.98
CA ASN A 499 2.41 -24.42 -5.08
C ASN A 499 3.13 -24.85 -3.81
N VAL A 500 4.18 -24.10 -3.43
CA VAL A 500 4.82 -24.19 -2.12
C VAL A 500 4.34 -23.00 -1.31
N THR A 501 3.38 -23.22 -0.43
CA THR A 501 2.71 -22.16 0.31
C THR A 501 3.65 -21.47 1.32
N PRO A 502 3.44 -20.18 1.64
CA PRO A 502 4.19 -19.47 2.66
C PRO A 502 4.21 -20.20 4.00
N ARG A 503 3.08 -20.78 4.42
CA ARG A 503 2.96 -21.58 5.64
C ARG A 503 3.95 -22.76 5.66
N LYS A 504 3.97 -23.58 4.59
CA LYS A 504 4.88 -24.74 4.50
C LYS A 504 6.35 -24.32 4.57
N MET A 505 6.70 -23.16 4.00
CA MET A 505 8.05 -22.64 4.08
C MET A 505 8.42 -22.20 5.50
N LEU A 506 7.56 -21.45 6.17
CA LEU A 506 7.77 -21.00 7.55
C LEU A 506 7.88 -22.19 8.50
N GLU A 507 7.00 -23.19 8.37
CA GLU A 507 7.06 -24.44 9.16
C GLU A 507 8.41 -25.19 8.96
N LYS A 508 8.87 -25.30 7.71
CA LYS A 508 10.15 -25.95 7.39
C LYS A 508 11.31 -25.17 7.98
N PHE A 509 11.28 -23.85 7.85
CA PHE A 509 12.28 -22.95 8.38
C PHE A 509 12.29 -22.97 9.92
N GLY A 510 11.15 -22.84 10.58
CA GLY A 510 11.03 -22.89 12.05
C GLY A 510 11.58 -24.21 12.64
N LYS A 511 11.33 -25.36 11.98
CA LYS A 511 11.91 -26.65 12.37
C LYS A 511 13.45 -26.63 12.26
N ALA A 512 13.99 -26.04 11.22
CA ALA A 512 15.45 -25.92 11.03
C ALA A 512 16.08 -25.00 12.11
N MET A 513 15.44 -23.89 12.44
CA MET A 513 15.90 -22.95 13.46
C MET A 513 15.87 -23.57 14.87
N LYS A 514 14.81 -24.32 15.22
CA LYS A 514 14.74 -25.06 16.50
C LYS A 514 15.89 -26.09 16.63
N ARG A 515 16.35 -26.69 15.54
CA ARG A 515 17.51 -27.59 15.56
C ARG A 515 18.80 -26.82 15.83
N LYS A 516 19.02 -25.70 15.13
CA LYS A 516 20.21 -24.85 15.33
C LYS A 516 20.34 -24.28 16.74
N LYS A 517 19.21 -23.98 17.40
CA LYS A 517 19.22 -23.47 18.78
C LYS A 517 19.62 -24.55 19.82
N LYS A 518 19.48 -25.83 19.48
CA LYS A 518 19.82 -26.95 20.38
C LYS A 518 21.28 -27.43 20.24
N THR A 519 21.96 -27.04 19.17
CA THR A 519 23.40 -27.22 18.94
C THR A 519 24.16 -25.95 19.35
#